data_d8475fedc865a7a3befe1a8cb51fde6b
#
_entry.id   d8475fedc865a7a3befe1a8cb51fde6b
#
_cell.length_a   1.000
_cell.length_b   1.000
_cell.length_c   1.000
_cell.angle_alpha   90.00
_cell.angle_beta   90.00
_cell.angle_gamma   90.00
#
_symmetry.space_group_name_H-M   'P 1'
#
loop_
_entity.id
_entity.type
_entity.pdbx_description
1 polymer ?
#
loop_
_entity_poly.entity_id
_entity_poly.type
_entity_poly.pdbx_seq_one_letter_code
_entity_poly.pdbx_strand_id
1 'polypeptide(L)'
;MENIQKYLQMLPYYNKLSDTQRAYLENAALLRRYSKGDFLHGGDHACLGMIYITSGTVRAYLLSEEGREVTLFRLETGDSCVLSASCIIREITFETHMVADTDCNLLIINTEAFGRLVNENIYVRCFQYETAAERFSAVMFSMQQILF
;
A
#
# COMPACT_ATOMS: atom_id res chain seq x y z
N MET A 1 23.66 -4.30 -0.01
CA MET A 1 22.55 -4.20 -0.95
C MET A 1 21.38 -5.05 -0.47
N GLU A 2 20.22 -4.46 -0.29
CA GLU A 2 19.06 -5.23 0.13
C GLU A 2 18.61 -6.14 -1.00
N ASN A 3 18.26 -7.39 -0.64
CA ASN A 3 17.80 -8.37 -1.59
C ASN A 3 16.29 -8.25 -1.78
N ILE A 4 15.87 -7.62 -2.87
CA ILE A 4 14.45 -7.43 -3.19
C ILE A 4 13.71 -8.77 -3.31
N GLN A 5 14.36 -9.82 -3.78
CA GLN A 5 13.78 -11.16 -3.90
C GLN A 5 13.24 -11.68 -2.58
N LYS A 6 13.95 -11.45 -1.49
CA LYS A 6 13.53 -11.85 -0.15
C LYS A 6 12.16 -11.28 0.19
N TYR A 7 11.93 -10.00 -0.14
CA TYR A 7 10.67 -9.33 0.17
C TYR A 7 9.56 -9.72 -0.80
N LEU A 8 9.88 -9.92 -2.08
CA LEU A 8 8.89 -10.37 -3.05
C LEU A 8 8.32 -11.73 -2.67
N GLN A 9 9.15 -12.64 -2.16
CA GLN A 9 8.72 -13.96 -1.74
C GLN A 9 7.80 -13.92 -0.51
N MET A 10 7.78 -12.82 0.22
CA MET A 10 6.86 -12.62 1.35
C MET A 10 5.45 -12.24 0.91
N LEU A 11 5.27 -11.81 -0.33
CA LEU A 11 3.95 -11.49 -0.85
C LEU A 11 3.15 -12.77 -1.01
N PRO A 12 1.91 -12.83 -0.46
CA PRO A 12 1.12 -14.08 -0.45
C PRO A 12 0.85 -14.66 -1.84
N TYR A 13 0.80 -13.83 -2.87
CA TYR A 13 0.49 -14.27 -4.23
C TYR A 13 1.72 -14.62 -5.05
N TYR A 14 2.93 -14.42 -4.52
CA TYR A 14 4.17 -14.62 -5.30
C TYR A 14 4.24 -16.01 -5.92
N ASN A 15 3.96 -17.05 -5.14
CA ASN A 15 4.01 -18.44 -5.59
C ASN A 15 2.83 -18.84 -6.48
N LYS A 16 1.84 -17.95 -6.63
CA LYS A 16 0.67 -18.17 -7.48
C LYS A 16 0.79 -17.49 -8.85
N LEU A 17 1.89 -16.79 -9.07
CA LEU A 17 2.15 -16.13 -10.35
C LEU A 17 2.72 -17.15 -11.36
N SER A 18 2.40 -16.96 -12.65
CA SER A 18 3.09 -17.67 -13.72
C SER A 18 4.54 -17.19 -13.80
N ASP A 19 5.38 -17.93 -14.51
CA ASP A 19 6.78 -17.55 -14.69
C ASP A 19 6.91 -16.17 -15.36
N THR A 20 6.06 -15.89 -16.35
CA THR A 20 6.02 -14.60 -17.04
C THR A 20 5.60 -13.47 -16.10
N GLN A 21 4.55 -13.71 -15.30
CA GLN A 21 4.07 -12.73 -14.33
C GLN A 21 5.10 -12.47 -13.24
N ARG A 22 5.79 -13.50 -12.79
CA ARG A 22 6.84 -13.37 -11.77
C ARG A 22 8.00 -12.54 -12.29
N ALA A 23 8.44 -12.79 -13.53
CA ALA A 23 9.49 -12.00 -14.16
C ALA A 23 9.07 -10.52 -14.30
N TYR A 24 7.83 -10.30 -14.68
CA TYR A 24 7.28 -8.94 -14.80
C TYR A 24 7.28 -8.23 -13.45
N LEU A 25 6.84 -8.91 -12.39
CA LEU A 25 6.83 -8.36 -11.03
C LEU A 25 8.26 -8.01 -10.58
N GLU A 26 9.20 -8.90 -10.80
CA GLU A 26 10.59 -8.70 -10.39
C GLU A 26 11.22 -7.50 -11.06
N ASN A 27 10.89 -7.25 -12.33
CA ASN A 27 11.39 -6.09 -13.05
C ASN A 27 10.73 -4.78 -12.63
N ALA A 28 9.47 -4.83 -12.22
CA ALA A 28 8.70 -3.63 -11.88
C ALA A 28 8.86 -3.21 -10.41
N ALA A 29 9.18 -4.16 -9.54
CA ALA A 29 9.30 -3.90 -8.11
C ALA A 29 10.54 -3.08 -7.77
N LEU A 30 10.41 -2.20 -6.77
CA LEU A 30 11.55 -1.45 -6.29
C LEU A 30 11.50 -1.29 -4.78
N LEU A 31 12.66 -1.09 -4.18
CA LEU A 31 12.80 -0.72 -2.77
C LEU A 31 13.09 0.76 -2.71
N ARG A 32 12.38 1.47 -1.85
CA ARG A 32 12.54 2.91 -1.69
C ARG A 32 12.58 3.29 -0.22
N ARG A 33 13.50 4.19 0.10
CA ARG A 33 13.63 4.72 1.46
C ARG A 33 12.95 6.08 1.56
N TYR A 34 12.27 6.29 2.70
CA TYR A 34 11.67 7.58 3.05
C TYR A 34 12.17 8.01 4.42
N SER A 35 12.40 9.30 4.57
CA SER A 35 12.74 9.88 5.87
C SER A 35 11.48 10.27 6.61
N LYS A 36 11.55 10.27 7.94
CA LYS A 36 10.43 10.73 8.79
C LYS A 36 9.89 12.07 8.28
N GLY A 37 8.59 12.14 8.10
CA GLY A 37 7.89 13.33 7.60
C GLY A 37 7.71 13.39 6.10
N ASP A 38 8.35 12.51 5.33
CA ASP A 38 8.18 12.50 3.88
C ASP A 38 6.78 12.06 3.48
N PHE A 39 6.22 12.74 2.49
CA PHE A 39 4.95 12.36 1.87
C PHE A 39 5.15 11.18 0.94
N LEU A 40 4.26 10.19 1.04
CA LEU A 40 4.28 9.02 0.19
C LEU A 40 3.17 9.04 -0.86
N HIS A 41 1.96 9.47 -0.46
CA HIS A 41 0.75 9.27 -1.26
C HIS A 41 -0.31 10.29 -0.85
N GLY A 42 -1.14 10.71 -1.81
CA GLY A 42 -2.29 11.58 -1.58
C GLY A 42 -2.12 12.98 -2.12
N GLY A 43 -3.21 13.73 -2.17
CA GLY A 43 -3.23 15.10 -2.67
C GLY A 43 -2.78 15.18 -4.12
N ASP A 44 -1.83 16.08 -4.40
CA ASP A 44 -1.27 16.29 -5.75
C ASP A 44 -0.23 15.21 -6.12
N HIS A 45 0.07 14.30 -5.21
CA HIS A 45 1.01 13.22 -5.48
C HIS A 45 0.33 12.09 -6.24
N ALA A 46 1.04 11.50 -7.20
CA ALA A 46 0.55 10.35 -7.94
C ALA A 46 0.36 9.14 -7.00
N CYS A 47 -0.55 8.23 -7.39
CA CYS A 47 -0.73 6.98 -6.67
C CYS A 47 0.59 6.21 -6.62
N LEU A 48 0.94 5.76 -5.42
CA LEU A 48 2.21 5.07 -5.18
C LEU A 48 2.20 3.65 -5.74
N GLY A 49 1.07 2.97 -5.61
CA GLY A 49 0.93 1.57 -5.96
C GLY A 49 0.71 0.71 -4.72
N MET A 50 0.88 -0.60 -4.87
CA MET A 50 0.84 -1.53 -3.73
C MET A 50 2.16 -1.41 -2.97
N ILE A 51 2.08 -1.30 -1.65
CA ILE A 51 3.27 -1.17 -0.79
C ILE A 51 3.34 -2.28 0.25
N TYR A 52 4.57 -2.64 0.60
CA TYR A 52 4.89 -3.55 1.69
C TYR A 52 5.97 -2.89 2.55
N ILE A 53 5.74 -2.81 3.85
CA ILE A 53 6.66 -2.12 4.76
C ILE A 53 7.77 -3.08 5.16
N THR A 54 8.98 -2.85 4.67
CA THR A 54 10.13 -3.68 5.04
C THR A 54 10.75 -3.24 6.35
N SER A 55 10.66 -1.96 6.68
CA SER A 55 11.05 -1.42 7.98
C SER A 55 10.41 -0.05 8.22
N GLY A 56 10.15 0.26 9.48
CA GLY A 56 9.59 1.55 9.88
C GLY A 56 8.07 1.58 9.93
N THR A 57 7.51 2.78 10.02
CA THR A 57 6.07 3.01 10.19
C THR A 57 5.58 4.10 9.25
N VAL A 58 4.44 3.86 8.63
CA VAL A 58 3.73 4.79 7.75
C VAL A 58 2.37 5.10 8.37
N ARG A 59 2.00 6.38 8.41
CA ARG A 59 0.70 6.81 8.92
C ARG A 59 -0.22 7.17 7.75
N ALA A 60 -1.41 6.58 7.74
CA ALA A 60 -2.46 6.92 6.78
C ALA A 60 -3.50 7.80 7.47
N TYR A 61 -3.91 8.88 6.80
CA TYR A 61 -4.84 9.84 7.38
C TYR A 61 -5.76 10.44 6.33
N LEU A 62 -6.88 11.00 6.80
CA LEU A 62 -7.75 11.85 6.01
C LEU A 62 -7.40 13.30 6.29
N LEU A 63 -7.56 14.15 5.29
CA LEU A 63 -7.32 15.58 5.40
C LEU A 63 -8.63 16.31 5.13
N SER A 64 -9.10 17.13 6.09
CA SER A 64 -10.29 17.96 5.90
C SER A 64 -9.95 19.18 5.05
N GLU A 65 -10.99 19.83 4.53
CA GLU A 65 -10.84 21.08 3.77
C GLU A 65 -10.15 22.19 4.60
N GLU A 66 -10.30 22.13 5.92
CA GLU A 66 -9.70 23.07 6.86
C GLU A 66 -8.24 22.73 7.21
N GLY A 67 -7.70 21.65 6.65
CA GLY A 67 -6.34 21.19 6.91
C GLY A 67 -6.19 20.32 8.14
N ARG A 68 -7.30 19.87 8.74
CA ARG A 68 -7.28 18.97 9.90
C ARG A 68 -7.01 17.55 9.46
N GLU A 69 -6.06 16.89 10.12
CA GLU A 69 -5.71 15.49 9.86
C GLU A 69 -6.40 14.57 10.85
N VAL A 70 -6.96 13.47 10.33
CA VAL A 70 -7.53 12.39 11.14
C VAL A 70 -6.80 11.11 10.77
N THR A 71 -6.04 10.56 11.70
CA THR A 71 -5.31 9.30 11.48
C THR A 71 -6.29 8.14 11.37
N LEU A 72 -6.19 7.38 10.28
CA LEU A 72 -7.02 6.20 10.05
C LEU A 72 -6.36 4.94 10.60
N PHE A 73 -5.10 4.75 10.30
CA PHE A 73 -4.32 3.60 10.76
C PHE A 73 -2.83 3.85 10.53
N ARG A 74 -2.01 3.00 11.14
CA ARG A 74 -0.57 2.96 10.90
C ARG A 74 -0.18 1.62 10.32
N LEU A 75 0.74 1.66 9.37
CA LEU A 75 1.33 0.46 8.77
C LEU A 75 2.70 0.26 9.38
N GLU A 76 2.95 -0.93 9.87
CA GLU A 76 4.21 -1.28 10.51
C GLU A 76 4.96 -2.32 9.68
N THR A 77 6.18 -2.63 10.09
CA THR A 77 7.00 -3.65 9.42
C THR A 77 6.20 -4.94 9.23
N GLY A 78 6.15 -5.43 8.00
CA GLY A 78 5.40 -6.63 7.63
C GLY A 78 4.00 -6.37 7.10
N ASP A 79 3.50 -5.14 7.22
CA ASP A 79 2.16 -4.79 6.72
C ASP A 79 2.19 -4.45 5.23
N SER A 80 1.12 -4.82 4.54
CA SER A 80 0.87 -4.45 3.15
C SER A 80 -0.32 -3.50 3.05
N CYS A 81 -0.34 -2.67 2.02
CA CYS A 81 -1.47 -1.78 1.77
C CYS A 81 -1.71 -1.63 0.27
N VAL A 82 -2.98 -1.63 -0.11
CA VAL A 82 -3.42 -1.38 -1.49
C VAL A 82 -4.17 -0.05 -1.63
N LEU A 83 -4.46 0.65 -0.53
CA LEU A 83 -5.10 1.97 -0.60
C LEU A 83 -4.20 3.00 -1.27
N SER A 84 -2.89 2.78 -1.26
CA SER A 84 -1.92 3.57 -2.01
C SER A 84 -2.00 3.33 -3.52
N ALA A 85 -2.83 2.37 -3.96
CA ALA A 85 -3.16 2.09 -5.35
C ALA A 85 -4.65 2.34 -5.62
N SER A 86 -5.29 3.20 -4.82
CA SER A 86 -6.75 3.42 -4.89
C SER A 86 -7.23 3.92 -6.24
N CYS A 87 -6.37 4.53 -7.04
CA CYS A 87 -6.73 5.01 -8.38
C CYS A 87 -7.11 3.89 -9.35
N ILE A 88 -6.77 2.64 -9.06
CA ILE A 88 -7.16 1.47 -9.87
C ILE A 88 -8.26 0.64 -9.21
N ILE A 89 -8.69 0.98 -8.00
CA ILE A 89 -9.73 0.26 -7.26
C ILE A 89 -10.99 1.12 -7.27
N ARG A 90 -11.94 0.78 -8.16
CA ARG A 90 -13.16 1.58 -8.39
C ARG A 90 -14.02 1.73 -7.14
N GLU A 91 -13.99 0.74 -6.27
CA GLU A 91 -14.82 0.68 -5.07
C GLU A 91 -14.35 1.66 -4.00
N ILE A 92 -13.13 2.15 -4.10
CA ILE A 92 -12.58 3.10 -3.15
C ILE A 92 -12.83 4.50 -3.67
N THR A 93 -13.68 5.25 -2.97
CA THR A 93 -14.15 6.57 -3.39
C THR A 93 -13.61 7.72 -2.52
N PHE A 94 -12.81 7.40 -1.52
CA PHE A 94 -12.19 8.41 -0.65
C PHE A 94 -10.69 8.49 -0.89
N GLU A 95 -10.11 9.65 -0.63
CA GLU A 95 -8.68 9.87 -0.79
C GLU A 95 -7.97 9.65 0.54
N THR A 96 -6.94 8.82 0.52
CA THR A 96 -6.08 8.55 1.66
C THR A 96 -4.75 9.24 1.46
N HIS A 97 -4.26 9.92 2.49
CA HIS A 97 -2.93 10.51 2.50
C HIS A 97 -2.01 9.62 3.33
N MET A 98 -0.75 9.53 2.93
CA MET A 98 0.25 8.72 3.65
C MET A 98 1.53 9.51 3.86
N VAL A 99 2.09 9.39 5.05
CA VAL A 99 3.31 10.07 5.46
C VAL A 99 4.20 9.09 6.25
N ALA A 100 5.51 9.21 6.09
CA ALA A 100 6.45 8.42 6.86
C ALA A 100 6.43 8.91 8.32
N ASP A 101 5.96 8.06 9.22
CA ASP A 101 5.86 8.37 10.64
C ASP A 101 7.23 8.21 11.32
N THR A 102 8.06 7.34 10.77
CA THR A 102 9.48 7.18 11.10
C THR A 102 10.24 7.04 9.79
N ASP A 103 11.58 7.01 9.85
CA ASP A 103 12.36 6.58 8.69
C ASP A 103 11.91 5.18 8.33
N CYS A 104 11.64 4.93 7.05
CA CYS A 104 11.09 3.65 6.62
C CYS A 104 11.60 3.23 5.26
N ASN A 105 11.52 1.94 5.00
CA ASN A 105 11.83 1.35 3.71
C ASN A 105 10.60 0.59 3.22
N LEU A 106 10.27 0.77 1.96
CA LEU A 106 9.09 0.17 1.34
C LEU A 106 9.49 -0.65 0.12
N LEU A 107 8.84 -1.80 -0.04
CA LEU A 107 8.75 -2.47 -1.32
C LEU A 107 7.55 -1.89 -2.05
N ILE A 108 7.75 -1.40 -3.27
CA ILE A 108 6.70 -0.75 -4.04
C ILE A 108 6.49 -1.50 -5.36
N ILE A 109 5.24 -1.88 -5.62
CA ILE A 109 4.80 -2.36 -6.92
C ILE A 109 3.93 -1.23 -7.49
N ASN A 110 4.43 -0.52 -8.50
CA ASN A 110 3.75 0.65 -9.02
C ASN A 110 2.34 0.32 -9.52
N THR A 111 1.52 1.36 -9.67
CA THR A 111 0.09 1.24 -10.01
C THR A 111 -0.13 0.47 -11.31
N GLU A 112 0.66 0.75 -12.34
CA GLU A 112 0.54 0.08 -13.64
C GLU A 112 0.82 -1.42 -13.51
N ALA A 113 1.93 -1.78 -12.85
CA ALA A 113 2.32 -3.17 -12.68
C ALA A 113 1.34 -3.94 -11.82
N PHE A 114 0.93 -3.35 -10.70
CA PHE A 114 -0.04 -3.99 -9.80
C PHE A 114 -1.39 -4.16 -10.50
N GLY A 115 -1.85 -3.14 -11.22
CA GLY A 115 -3.09 -3.20 -11.99
C GLY A 115 -3.09 -4.30 -13.05
N ARG A 116 -1.96 -4.46 -13.73
CA ARG A 116 -1.81 -5.53 -14.73
C ARG A 116 -1.92 -6.90 -14.07
N LEU A 117 -1.21 -7.11 -12.96
CA LEU A 117 -1.25 -8.38 -12.24
C LEU A 117 -2.64 -8.69 -11.67
N VAL A 118 -3.34 -7.66 -11.18
CA VAL A 118 -4.72 -7.81 -10.70
C VAL A 118 -5.64 -8.29 -11.83
N ASN A 119 -5.47 -7.74 -13.03
CA ASN A 119 -6.29 -8.12 -14.17
C ASN A 119 -5.99 -9.52 -14.71
N GLU A 120 -4.74 -9.96 -14.60
CA GLU A 120 -4.28 -11.22 -15.18
C GLU A 120 -4.31 -12.40 -14.23
N ASN A 121 -4.40 -12.16 -12.92
CA ASN A 121 -4.23 -13.23 -11.92
C ASN A 121 -5.25 -13.09 -10.81
N ILE A 122 -6.08 -14.12 -10.62
CA ILE A 122 -7.15 -14.11 -9.62
C ILE A 122 -6.59 -14.02 -8.18
N TYR A 123 -5.43 -14.61 -7.93
CA TYR A 123 -4.84 -14.59 -6.59
C TYR A 123 -4.36 -13.19 -6.20
N VAL A 124 -3.84 -12.43 -7.17
CA VAL A 124 -3.47 -11.02 -6.94
C VAL A 124 -4.73 -10.19 -6.69
N ARG A 125 -5.80 -10.45 -7.45
CA ARG A 125 -7.09 -9.76 -7.25
C ARG A 125 -7.69 -10.05 -5.88
N CYS A 126 -7.63 -11.30 -5.44
CA CYS A 126 -8.08 -11.66 -4.10
C CYS A 126 -7.25 -10.95 -3.03
N PHE A 127 -5.93 -10.91 -3.20
CA PHE A 127 -5.05 -10.18 -2.29
C PHE A 127 -5.44 -8.71 -2.20
N GLN A 128 -5.72 -8.08 -3.34
CA GLN A 128 -6.16 -6.69 -3.39
C GLN A 128 -7.39 -6.45 -2.51
N TYR A 129 -8.43 -7.27 -2.69
CA TYR A 129 -9.67 -7.07 -1.95
C TYR A 129 -9.55 -7.49 -0.49
N GLU A 130 -8.82 -8.53 -0.19
CA GLU A 130 -8.59 -8.96 1.19
C GLU A 130 -7.83 -7.89 1.97
N THR A 131 -6.76 -7.33 1.37
CA THR A 131 -5.97 -6.28 2.00
C THR A 131 -6.79 -5.00 2.17
N ALA A 132 -7.60 -4.64 1.17
CA ALA A 132 -8.49 -3.48 1.26
C ALA A 132 -9.52 -3.67 2.38
N ALA A 133 -10.06 -4.89 2.55
CA ALA A 133 -11.02 -5.20 3.61
C ALA A 133 -10.39 -5.06 4.99
N GLU A 134 -9.14 -5.52 5.15
CA GLU A 134 -8.40 -5.35 6.41
C GLU A 134 -8.23 -3.87 6.76
N ARG A 135 -7.87 -3.05 5.77
CA ARG A 135 -7.70 -1.61 5.98
C ARG A 135 -9.03 -0.93 6.25
N PHE A 136 -10.10 -1.37 5.61
CA PHE A 136 -11.45 -0.89 5.89
C PHE A 136 -11.83 -1.15 7.35
N SER A 137 -11.57 -2.34 7.85
CA SER A 137 -11.81 -2.69 9.24
C SER A 137 -11.03 -1.78 10.20
N ALA A 138 -9.77 -1.50 9.88
CA ALA A 138 -8.95 -0.58 10.68
C ALA A 138 -9.52 0.84 10.68
N VAL A 139 -10.00 1.31 9.53
CA VAL A 139 -10.63 2.63 9.39
C VAL A 139 -11.91 2.70 10.24
N MET A 140 -12.75 1.67 10.18
CA MET A 140 -13.99 1.61 10.97
C MET A 140 -13.71 1.62 12.46
N PHE A 141 -12.67 0.90 12.89
CA PHE A 141 -12.25 0.92 14.29
C PHE A 141 -11.86 2.33 14.73
N SER A 142 -11.06 3.03 13.91
CA SER A 142 -10.67 4.42 14.19
C SER A 142 -11.89 5.34 14.29
N MET A 143 -12.87 5.16 13.42
CA MET A 143 -14.13 5.94 13.47
C MET A 143 -14.89 5.69 14.76
N GLN A 144 -14.95 4.46 15.23
CA GLN A 144 -15.59 4.14 16.49
C GLN A 144 -14.94 4.88 17.65
N GLN A 145 -13.63 4.99 17.67
CA GLN A 145 -12.90 5.72 18.70
C GLN A 145 -13.20 7.21 18.68
N ILE A 146 -13.49 7.78 17.51
CA ILE A 146 -13.82 9.19 17.37
C ILE A 146 -15.28 9.47 17.76
N LEU A 147 -16.20 8.58 17.37
CA LEU A 147 -17.63 8.79 17.53
C LEU A 147 -18.15 8.35 18.91
N PHE A 148 -17.52 7.39 19.53
CA PHE A 148 -17.93 6.82 20.81
C PHE A 148 -16.79 6.85 21.81
#